data_0dbabf9fd06c4e0a2352654e8ae60276
#
_entry.id   0dbabf9fd06c4e0a2352654e8ae60276
#
_cell.length_a   1.000
_cell.length_b   1.000
_cell.length_c   1.000
_cell.angle_alpha   90.00
_cell.angle_beta   90.00
_cell.angle_gamma   90.00
#
_symmetry.space_group_name_H-M   'P 1'
#
loop_
_entity.id
_entity.type
_entity.pdbx_description
1 polymer ?
#
loop_
_entity_poly.entity_id
_entity_poly.type
_entity_poly.pdbx_seq_one_letter_code
_entity_poly.pdbx_strand_id
1 'polypeptide(L)'
;MTVILGIDPGLNTTGYGVIETPVGRKVRLLEAGVVRSRSDILTDKIREIYDGIREIITAFSPDAVALEELYSHYDRPRTAILMGHARGAICLAAAQSGIGVHPYAATKIKKLLTGSGHAPKDQMQRAIKLELQLPRVPEPPDVADALAVALCHFYHGKVG
;
A
#
# COMPACT_ATOMS: atom_id res chain seq x y z
N MET A 1 -7.04 -9.85 16.27
CA MET A 1 -7.43 -9.32 14.94
C MET A 1 -6.53 -8.16 14.61
N THR A 2 -5.94 -8.18 13.42
CA THR A 2 -4.99 -7.15 12.99
C THR A 2 -5.52 -6.45 11.74
N VAL A 3 -5.46 -5.13 11.71
CA VAL A 3 -5.83 -4.31 10.57
C VAL A 3 -4.56 -3.76 9.95
N ILE A 4 -4.39 -3.97 8.65
CA ILE A 4 -3.21 -3.54 7.89
C ILE A 4 -3.65 -2.58 6.78
N LEU A 5 -2.99 -1.44 6.72
CA LEU A 5 -3.16 -0.47 5.64
C LEU A 5 -1.98 -0.58 4.68
N GLY A 6 -2.23 -1.09 3.49
CA GLY A 6 -1.25 -1.08 2.39
C GLY A 6 -1.40 0.18 1.56
N ILE A 7 -0.28 0.77 1.17
CA ILE A 7 -0.27 2.01 0.38
C ILE A 7 0.71 1.88 -0.78
N ASP A 8 0.25 2.29 -1.96
CA ASP A 8 1.07 2.50 -3.15
C ASP A 8 1.20 4.00 -3.39
N PRO A 9 2.31 4.63 -2.96
CA PRO A 9 2.46 6.08 -3.03
C PRO A 9 2.55 6.61 -4.45
N GLY A 10 1.93 7.76 -4.69
CA GLY A 10 2.04 8.51 -5.93
C GLY A 10 1.72 9.98 -5.70
N LEU A 11 2.27 10.87 -6.54
CA LEU A 11 2.03 12.31 -6.43
C LEU A 11 0.64 12.72 -6.89
N ASN A 12 0.11 12.04 -7.90
CA ASN A 12 -1.20 12.35 -8.46
C ASN A 12 -2.27 11.38 -7.95
N THR A 13 -1.90 10.11 -7.81
CA THR A 13 -2.80 9.06 -7.35
C THR A 13 -2.05 8.15 -6.39
N THR A 14 -2.54 8.04 -5.18
CA THR A 14 -2.03 7.12 -4.15
C THR A 14 -3.05 6.01 -3.95
N GLY A 15 -2.68 4.78 -4.26
CA GLY A 15 -3.54 3.61 -4.01
C GLY A 15 -3.48 3.21 -2.54
N TYR A 16 -4.61 2.73 -2.00
CA TYR A 16 -4.63 2.16 -0.67
C TYR A 16 -5.55 0.94 -0.60
N GLY A 17 -5.25 0.08 0.35
CA GLY A 17 -6.10 -1.05 0.68
C GLY A 17 -6.02 -1.36 2.17
N VAL A 18 -7.17 -1.58 2.79
CA VAL A 18 -7.27 -1.92 4.21
C VAL A 18 -7.77 -3.35 4.31
N ILE A 19 -6.97 -4.20 4.92
CA ILE A 19 -7.32 -5.59 5.16
C ILE A 19 -7.39 -5.90 6.65
N GLU A 20 -8.22 -6.84 6.99
CA GLU A 20 -8.37 -7.35 8.34
C GLU A 20 -7.95 -8.82 8.37
N THR A 21 -7.19 -9.18 9.37
CA THR A 21 -6.68 -10.55 9.54
C THR A 21 -7.25 -11.17 10.81
N PRO A 22 -8.47 -11.71 10.75
CA PRO A 22 -9.10 -12.32 11.92
C PRO A 22 -8.35 -13.59 12.35
N VAL A 23 -8.27 -13.83 13.64
CA VAL A 23 -7.64 -15.05 14.18
C VAL A 23 -8.40 -16.28 13.67
N GLY A 24 -7.68 -17.22 13.05
CA GLY A 24 -8.25 -18.48 12.56
C GLY A 24 -9.17 -18.36 11.34
N ARG A 25 -9.22 -17.21 10.67
CA ARG A 25 -10.05 -16.97 9.51
C ARG A 25 -9.23 -16.41 8.35
N LYS A 26 -9.84 -16.39 7.15
CA LYS A 26 -9.20 -15.80 5.98
C LYS A 26 -9.12 -14.29 6.10
N VAL A 27 -8.11 -13.71 5.44
CA VAL A 27 -7.95 -12.26 5.29
C VAL A 27 -9.20 -11.68 4.62
N ARG A 28 -9.65 -10.54 5.11
CA ARG A 28 -10.84 -9.85 4.60
C ARG A 28 -10.51 -8.44 4.17
N LEU A 29 -10.99 -8.06 2.99
CA LEU A 29 -10.90 -6.68 2.52
C LEU A 29 -11.93 -5.82 3.25
N LEU A 30 -11.49 -4.73 3.89
CA LEU A 30 -12.37 -3.75 4.53
C LEU A 30 -12.70 -2.61 3.56
N GLU A 31 -11.68 -2.03 2.93
CA GLU A 31 -11.84 -0.96 1.95
C GLU A 31 -10.62 -0.89 1.04
N ALA A 32 -10.82 -0.44 -0.17
CA ALA A 32 -9.74 -0.13 -1.10
C ALA A 32 -10.16 1.03 -2.00
N GLY A 33 -9.19 1.84 -2.39
CA GLY A 33 -9.46 3.01 -3.22
C GLY A 33 -8.21 3.81 -3.52
N VAL A 34 -8.42 5.05 -3.91
CA VAL A 34 -7.33 5.97 -4.24
C VAL A 34 -7.53 7.31 -3.54
N VAL A 35 -6.41 7.94 -3.18
CA VAL A 35 -6.34 9.34 -2.77
C VAL A 35 -5.80 10.11 -3.96
N ARG A 36 -6.55 11.06 -4.47
CA ARG A 36 -6.16 11.87 -5.64
C ARG A 36 -5.69 13.25 -5.21
N SER A 37 -4.53 13.66 -5.75
CA SER A 37 -4.01 15.01 -5.60
C SER A 37 -4.36 15.77 -6.88
N ARG A 38 -5.15 16.83 -6.75
CA ARG A 38 -5.68 17.59 -7.89
C ARG A 38 -4.94 18.87 -8.17
N SER A 39 -4.23 19.42 -7.18
CA SER A 39 -3.45 20.64 -7.35
C SER A 39 -2.18 20.38 -8.17
N ASP A 40 -1.76 21.38 -8.94
CA ASP A 40 -0.46 21.36 -9.63
C ASP A 40 0.67 21.88 -8.75
N ILE A 41 0.34 22.42 -7.57
CA ILE A 41 1.30 22.96 -6.61
C ILE A 41 1.79 21.81 -5.70
N LEU A 42 3.10 21.61 -5.64
CA LEU A 42 3.70 20.49 -4.89
C LEU A 42 3.27 20.46 -3.41
N THR A 43 3.30 21.60 -2.74
CA THR A 43 2.90 21.67 -1.32
C THR A 43 1.46 21.28 -1.10
N ASP A 44 0.56 21.67 -2.01
CA ASP A 44 -0.85 21.30 -1.95
C ASP A 44 -1.04 19.81 -2.23
N LYS A 45 -0.30 19.25 -3.19
CA LYS A 45 -0.32 17.79 -3.45
C LYS A 45 0.08 16.99 -2.21
N ILE A 46 1.14 17.40 -1.55
CA ILE A 46 1.63 16.73 -0.34
C ILE A 46 0.57 16.80 0.77
N ARG A 47 -0.07 17.95 0.94
CA ARG A 47 -1.14 18.15 1.91
C ARG A 47 -2.35 17.26 1.58
N GLU A 48 -2.75 17.18 0.32
CA GLU A 48 -3.87 16.34 -0.12
C GLU A 48 -3.60 14.84 0.16
N ILE A 49 -2.36 14.39 -0.09
CA ILE A 49 -1.94 13.02 0.23
C ILE A 49 -1.99 12.79 1.74
N TYR A 50 -1.41 13.69 2.51
CA TYR A 50 -1.39 13.61 3.96
C TYR A 50 -2.80 13.57 4.55
N ASP A 51 -3.67 14.49 4.14
CA ASP A 51 -5.05 14.57 4.63
C ASP A 51 -5.84 13.30 4.28
N GLY A 52 -5.71 12.82 3.05
CA GLY A 52 -6.39 11.61 2.61
C GLY A 52 -5.97 10.36 3.39
N ILE A 53 -4.68 10.18 3.62
CA ILE A 53 -4.17 9.06 4.41
C ILE A 53 -4.59 9.21 5.88
N ARG A 54 -4.59 10.41 6.43
CA ARG A 54 -5.08 10.66 7.79
C ARG A 54 -6.54 10.25 7.96
N GLU A 55 -7.39 10.55 6.99
CA GLU A 55 -8.80 10.14 7.00
C GLU A 55 -8.94 8.62 7.06
N ILE A 56 -8.17 7.91 6.27
CA ILE A 56 -8.19 6.44 6.24
C ILE A 56 -7.71 5.87 7.58
N ILE A 57 -6.62 6.39 8.12
CA ILE A 57 -6.09 5.98 9.41
C ILE A 57 -7.12 6.22 10.53
N THR A 58 -7.79 7.34 10.51
CA THR A 58 -8.83 7.67 11.49
C THR A 58 -10.03 6.73 11.38
N ALA A 59 -10.45 6.42 10.14
CA ALA A 59 -11.61 5.56 9.90
C ALA A 59 -11.39 4.11 10.31
N PHE A 60 -10.19 3.56 10.08
CA PHE A 60 -9.93 2.13 10.25
C PHE A 60 -9.01 1.78 11.40
N SER A 61 -8.31 2.74 11.99
CA SER A 61 -7.35 2.53 13.09
C SER A 61 -6.41 1.35 12.82
N PRO A 62 -5.65 1.34 11.71
CA PRO A 62 -4.80 0.22 11.38
C PRO A 62 -3.69 0.00 12.43
N ASP A 63 -3.31 -1.23 12.60
CA ASP A 63 -2.21 -1.62 13.49
C ASP A 63 -0.84 -1.44 12.82
N ALA A 64 -0.81 -1.46 11.51
CA ALA A 64 0.41 -1.32 10.73
C ALA A 64 0.11 -0.67 9.37
N VAL A 65 1.10 0.06 8.85
CA VAL A 65 1.13 0.56 7.47
C VAL A 65 2.22 -0.19 6.72
N ALA A 66 1.89 -0.71 5.54
CA ALA A 66 2.83 -1.40 4.67
C ALA A 66 3.05 -0.60 3.39
N LEU A 67 4.32 -0.39 3.02
CA LEU A 67 4.74 0.35 1.82
C LEU A 67 5.72 -0.48 1.01
N GLU A 68 5.64 -0.40 -0.32
CA GLU A 68 6.74 -0.87 -1.16
C GLU A 68 7.93 0.07 -0.98
N GLU A 69 9.15 -0.49 -0.91
CA GLU A 69 10.37 0.31 -0.78
C GLU A 69 10.55 1.24 -1.97
N LEU A 70 11.09 2.44 -1.70
CA LEU A 70 11.47 3.36 -2.75
C LEU A 70 12.64 2.75 -3.52
N TYR A 71 12.46 2.54 -4.81
CA TYR A 71 13.44 1.89 -5.65
C TYR A 71 14.42 2.90 -6.24
N SER A 72 15.71 2.55 -6.23
CA SER A 72 16.76 3.38 -6.83
C SER A 72 16.76 3.38 -8.36
N HIS A 73 15.82 2.69 -9.00
CA HIS A 73 15.69 2.55 -10.46
C HIS A 73 14.77 3.56 -11.13
N TYR A 74 14.46 4.66 -10.46
CA TYR A 74 13.90 5.78 -11.19
C TYR A 74 14.98 6.32 -12.12
N ASP A 75 14.73 6.27 -13.43
CA ASP A 75 15.67 6.76 -14.46
C ASP A 75 15.96 8.26 -14.31
N ARG A 76 15.14 8.98 -13.54
CA ARG A 76 15.27 10.41 -13.32
C ARG A 76 15.35 10.71 -11.83
N PRO A 77 16.43 11.40 -11.37
CA PRO A 77 16.57 11.81 -9.97
C PRO A 77 15.37 12.63 -9.45
N ARG A 78 14.80 13.47 -10.32
CA ARG A 78 13.63 14.30 -9.98
C ARG A 78 12.42 13.45 -9.55
N THR A 79 12.13 12.38 -10.26
CA THR A 79 11.02 11.47 -9.92
C THR A 79 11.24 10.84 -8.55
N ALA A 80 12.45 10.38 -8.25
CA ALA A 80 12.79 9.81 -6.95
C ALA A 80 12.59 10.83 -5.82
N ILE A 81 13.01 12.08 -6.02
CA ILE A 81 12.85 13.15 -5.04
C ILE A 81 11.37 13.44 -4.79
N LEU A 82 10.58 13.58 -5.85
CA LEU A 82 9.14 13.83 -5.75
C LEU A 82 8.40 12.68 -5.05
N MET A 83 8.77 11.44 -5.35
CA MET A 83 8.21 10.27 -4.67
C MET A 83 8.60 10.23 -3.19
N GLY A 84 9.80 10.70 -2.85
CA GLY A 84 10.23 10.86 -1.47
C GLY A 84 9.34 11.83 -0.68
N HIS A 85 8.89 12.92 -1.30
CA HIS A 85 7.93 13.84 -0.68
C HIS A 85 6.60 13.15 -0.36
N ALA A 86 6.05 12.41 -1.31
CA ALA A 86 4.80 11.68 -1.10
C ALA A 86 4.93 10.65 0.03
N ARG A 87 6.01 9.88 0.03
CA ARG A 87 6.30 8.89 1.09
C ARG A 87 6.48 9.56 2.45
N GLY A 88 7.13 10.72 2.50
CA GLY A 88 7.30 11.50 3.73
C GLY A 88 5.97 11.91 4.34
N ALA A 89 5.02 12.36 3.53
CA ALA A 89 3.68 12.71 3.98
C ALA A 89 2.95 11.51 4.59
N ILE A 90 3.05 10.35 3.95
CA ILE A 90 2.46 9.09 4.43
C ILE A 90 3.10 8.66 5.75
N CYS A 91 4.42 8.68 5.82
CA CYS A 91 5.15 8.33 7.05
C CYS A 91 4.80 9.25 8.21
N LEU A 92 4.65 10.57 7.95
CA LEU A 92 4.24 11.52 8.97
C LEU A 92 2.82 11.22 9.47
N ALA A 93 1.88 10.94 8.58
CA ALA A 93 0.51 10.58 8.95
C ALA A 93 0.48 9.35 9.87
N ALA A 94 1.23 8.32 9.54
CA ALA A 94 1.35 7.12 10.35
C ALA A 94 2.00 7.41 11.71
N ALA A 95 3.10 8.14 11.73
CA ALA A 95 3.85 8.47 12.94
C ALA A 95 3.01 9.26 13.93
N GLN A 96 2.23 10.24 13.47
CA GLN A 96 1.34 11.04 14.32
C GLN A 96 0.23 10.21 14.98
N SER A 97 -0.11 9.07 14.39
CA SER A 97 -1.09 8.13 14.95
C SER A 97 -0.45 7.00 15.73
N GLY A 98 0.88 7.02 15.89
CA GLY A 98 1.63 5.99 16.61
C GLY A 98 1.69 4.65 15.88
N ILE A 99 1.52 4.65 14.55
CA ILE A 99 1.48 3.43 13.74
C ILE A 99 2.82 3.21 13.06
N GLY A 100 3.36 2.00 13.17
CA GLY A 100 4.61 1.62 12.51
C GLY A 100 4.44 1.48 10.99
N VAL A 101 5.45 1.93 10.24
CA VAL A 101 5.53 1.78 8.79
C VAL A 101 6.54 0.70 8.45
N HIS A 102 6.12 -0.29 7.64
CA HIS A 102 6.91 -1.45 7.26
C HIS A 102 7.16 -1.47 5.75
N PRO A 103 8.39 -1.19 5.31
CA PRO A 103 8.74 -1.21 3.89
C PRO A 103 9.06 -2.62 3.40
N TYR A 104 8.68 -2.93 2.15
CA TYR A 104 8.96 -4.21 1.51
C TYR A 104 9.46 -4.03 0.10
N ALA A 105 10.52 -4.76 -0.28
CA ALA A 105 11.02 -4.77 -1.65
C ALA A 105 10.01 -5.41 -2.60
N ALA A 106 9.93 -4.92 -3.84
CA ALA A 106 9.03 -5.45 -4.87
C ALA A 106 9.20 -6.96 -5.07
N THR A 107 10.44 -7.45 -5.07
CA THR A 107 10.75 -8.87 -5.22
C THR A 107 10.20 -9.70 -4.07
N LYS A 108 10.25 -9.20 -2.85
CA LYS A 108 9.71 -9.87 -1.67
C LYS A 108 8.19 -9.95 -1.72
N ILE A 109 7.54 -8.86 -2.12
CA ILE A 109 6.07 -8.82 -2.30
C ILE A 109 5.64 -9.90 -3.30
N LYS A 110 6.28 -9.96 -4.46
CA LYS A 110 6.00 -10.95 -5.48
C LYS A 110 6.23 -12.37 -4.99
N LYS A 111 7.34 -12.62 -4.30
CA LYS A 111 7.68 -13.95 -3.79
C LYS A 111 6.68 -14.44 -2.75
N LEU A 112 6.27 -13.60 -1.82
CA LEU A 112 5.34 -13.99 -0.77
C LEU A 112 3.92 -14.26 -1.31
N LEU A 113 3.49 -13.54 -2.34
CA LEU A 113 2.16 -13.71 -2.92
C LEU A 113 2.08 -14.83 -3.94
N THR A 114 3.14 -15.06 -4.71
CA THR A 114 3.10 -15.99 -5.86
C THR A 114 4.10 -17.13 -5.77
N GLY A 115 5.07 -17.07 -4.87
CA GLY A 115 6.18 -18.00 -4.80
C GLY A 115 7.36 -17.62 -5.68
N SER A 116 7.25 -16.59 -6.52
CA SER A 116 8.31 -16.14 -7.42
C SER A 116 8.56 -14.64 -7.29
N GLY A 117 9.80 -14.24 -7.02
CA GLY A 117 10.21 -12.83 -6.95
C GLY A 117 10.15 -12.09 -8.29
N HIS A 118 9.91 -12.81 -9.38
CA HIS A 118 9.85 -12.27 -10.74
C HIS A 118 8.47 -12.45 -11.38
N ALA A 119 7.44 -12.68 -10.58
CA ALA A 119 6.09 -12.89 -11.08
C ALA A 119 5.61 -11.70 -11.93
N PRO A 120 4.98 -11.95 -13.08
CA PRO A 120 4.40 -10.88 -13.90
C PRO A 120 3.17 -10.29 -13.22
N LYS A 121 2.79 -9.10 -13.66
CA LYS A 121 1.70 -8.31 -13.07
C LYS A 121 0.35 -9.05 -13.04
N ASP A 122 0.01 -9.75 -14.12
CA ASP A 122 -1.24 -10.52 -14.19
C ASP A 122 -1.29 -11.65 -13.16
N GLN A 123 -0.17 -12.30 -12.89
CA GLN A 123 -0.08 -13.34 -11.87
C GLN A 123 -0.26 -12.74 -10.47
N MET A 124 0.32 -11.58 -10.21
CA MET A 124 0.12 -10.85 -8.96
C MET A 124 -1.35 -10.48 -8.75
N GLN A 125 -1.99 -9.96 -9.78
CA GLN A 125 -3.41 -9.58 -9.74
C GLN A 125 -4.32 -10.76 -9.47
N ARG A 126 -4.02 -11.91 -10.09
CA ARG A 126 -4.78 -13.15 -9.82
C ARG A 126 -4.60 -13.65 -8.39
N ALA A 127 -3.39 -13.56 -7.85
CA ALA A 127 -3.11 -13.94 -6.47
C ALA A 127 -3.92 -13.07 -5.48
N ILE A 128 -3.96 -11.77 -5.69
CA ILE A 128 -4.73 -10.82 -4.86
C ILE A 128 -6.22 -11.13 -4.94
N LYS A 129 -6.74 -11.31 -6.14
CA LYS A 129 -8.15 -11.64 -6.38
C LYS A 129 -8.55 -12.92 -5.64
N LEU A 130 -7.72 -13.95 -5.74
CA LEU A 130 -7.98 -15.25 -5.11
C LEU A 130 -7.91 -15.16 -3.58
N GLU A 131 -6.87 -14.52 -3.06
CA GLU A 131 -6.63 -14.42 -1.62
C GLU A 131 -7.72 -13.64 -0.90
N LEU A 132 -8.20 -12.57 -1.49
CA LEU A 132 -9.25 -11.72 -0.95
C LEU A 132 -10.65 -12.10 -1.42
N GLN A 133 -10.77 -13.16 -2.22
CA GLN A 133 -12.04 -13.66 -2.77
C GLN A 133 -12.84 -12.56 -3.48
N LEU A 134 -12.15 -11.78 -4.31
CA LEU A 134 -12.78 -10.68 -5.05
C LEU A 134 -13.46 -11.19 -6.32
N PRO A 135 -14.58 -10.56 -6.75
CA PRO A 135 -15.25 -10.93 -7.99
C PRO A 135 -14.45 -10.58 -9.23
N ARG A 136 -13.52 -9.62 -9.13
CA ARG A 136 -12.64 -9.17 -10.21
C ARG A 136 -11.37 -8.55 -9.68
N VAL A 137 -10.39 -8.34 -10.55
CA VAL A 137 -9.13 -7.68 -10.21
C VAL A 137 -9.41 -6.24 -9.78
N PRO A 138 -8.83 -5.78 -8.66
CA PRO A 138 -8.99 -4.39 -8.21
C PRO A 138 -8.48 -3.38 -9.24
N GLU A 139 -9.22 -2.29 -9.41
CA GLU A 139 -8.88 -1.19 -10.30
C GLU A 139 -9.01 0.15 -9.57
N PRO A 140 -8.20 1.16 -9.94
CA PRO A 140 -7.07 1.12 -10.86
C PRO A 140 -5.89 0.27 -10.34
N PRO A 141 -4.83 0.05 -11.13
CA PRO A 141 -3.69 -0.79 -10.74
C PRO A 141 -3.03 -0.41 -9.41
N ASP A 142 -3.06 0.87 -9.04
CA ASP A 142 -2.52 1.36 -7.77
C ASP A 142 -3.20 0.69 -6.56
N VAL A 143 -4.47 0.36 -6.68
CA VAL A 143 -5.23 -0.35 -5.63
C VAL A 143 -4.72 -1.78 -5.49
N ALA A 144 -4.50 -2.48 -6.60
CA ALA A 144 -3.95 -3.84 -6.58
C ALA A 144 -2.55 -3.85 -5.94
N ASP A 145 -1.70 -2.89 -6.29
CA ASP A 145 -0.35 -2.77 -5.73
C ASP A 145 -0.39 -2.49 -4.22
N ALA A 146 -1.32 -1.66 -3.76
CA ALA A 146 -1.53 -1.38 -2.34
C ALA A 146 -1.98 -2.63 -1.58
N LEU A 147 -2.91 -3.39 -2.14
CA LEU A 147 -3.37 -4.64 -1.54
C LEU A 147 -2.27 -5.69 -1.51
N ALA A 148 -1.42 -5.73 -2.54
CA ALA A 148 -0.28 -6.63 -2.60
C ALA A 148 0.68 -6.40 -1.42
N VAL A 149 1.04 -5.16 -1.12
CA VAL A 149 1.96 -4.87 -0.01
C VAL A 149 1.30 -5.11 1.35
N ALA A 150 -0.01 -4.89 1.48
CA ALA A 150 -0.74 -5.23 2.70
C ALA A 150 -0.73 -6.75 2.96
N LEU A 151 -0.99 -7.55 1.94
CA LEU A 151 -0.92 -9.02 2.01
C LEU A 151 0.51 -9.49 2.29
N CYS A 152 1.51 -8.85 1.70
CA CYS A 152 2.92 -9.14 1.96
C CYS A 152 3.23 -8.98 3.45
N HIS A 153 2.79 -7.90 4.08
CA HIS A 153 2.97 -7.69 5.51
C HIS A 153 2.30 -8.78 6.35
N PHE A 154 1.10 -9.17 5.96
CA PHE A 154 0.38 -10.26 6.62
C PHE A 154 1.16 -11.59 6.55
N TYR A 155 1.65 -11.97 5.38
CA TYR A 155 2.42 -13.20 5.21
C TYR A 155 3.79 -13.13 5.88
N HIS A 156 4.43 -11.97 5.86
CA HIS A 156 5.73 -11.77 6.52
C HIS A 156 5.65 -12.09 8.02
N GLY A 157 4.57 -11.67 8.68
CA GLY A 157 4.34 -11.97 10.08
C GLY A 157 4.12 -13.47 10.37
N LYS A 158 3.70 -14.26 9.36
CA LYS A 158 3.50 -15.71 9.50
C LYS A 158 4.77 -16.52 9.25
N VAL A 159 5.72 -15.98 8.50
CA VAL A 159 6.97 -16.68 8.11
C VAL A 159 8.11 -16.37 9.07
N GLY A 160 7.97 -15.34 9.87
CA GLY A 160 8.99 -14.91 10.83
C GLY A 160 9.02 -15.69 12.12
#